data_bbfceadfd3e5920d49b6889cb0dd3ea7
#
_entry.id   bbfceadfd3e5920d49b6889cb0dd3ea7
#
_cell.length_a   1.000
_cell.length_b   1.000
_cell.length_c   1.000
_cell.angle_alpha   90.00
_cell.angle_beta   90.00
_cell.angle_gamma   90.00
#
_symmetry.space_group_name_H-M   'P 1'
#
loop_
_entity.id
_entity.type
_entity.pdbx_description
1 polymer ?
#
loop_
_entity_poly.entity_id
_entity_poly.type
_entity_poly.pdbx_seq_one_letter_code
_entity_poly.pdbx_strand_id
1 'polypeptide(L)'
;EILIGLVGSEMCIRDSTEKPAKPFALPPANKDMRRVFAYLIKHRGIARDVVAHFAKAGLLYEDAEYHNAVFVGTDVEGVPRHAHKRSANSYGKAFRLNVEGSDPRYSFHYVGTGRSLYVFEAPIDMLSFITLYPENWQRHSYVACCGTSIQPVLQMLEQTPQLDTVLLCLDNDEAGNQASRRMQNQLEVRYSVERLIPESKDWNDDLTLSSENAQGLAMNEMR
;
A
#
# COMPACT_ATOMS: atom_id res chain seq x y z
N GLU A 1 53.79 24.67 34.37
CA GLU A 1 52.35 24.79 34.61
C GLU A 1 51.63 24.85 33.27
N ILE A 2 50.92 23.80 32.93
CA ILE A 2 50.16 23.71 31.69
C ILE A 2 48.69 23.83 32.06
N LEU A 3 48.05 24.91 31.62
CA LEU A 3 46.61 25.14 31.72
C LEU A 3 45.92 24.37 30.62
N ILE A 4 45.17 23.31 31.00
CA ILE A 4 44.27 22.59 30.09
C ILE A 4 42.93 23.31 30.12
N GLY A 5 42.62 24.01 29.03
CA GLY A 5 41.29 24.61 28.80
C GLY A 5 40.28 23.56 28.46
N LEU A 6 39.27 23.38 29.31
CA LEU A 6 38.06 22.60 29.03
C LEU A 6 37.20 23.38 28.04
N VAL A 7 37.14 22.92 26.79
CA VAL A 7 36.16 23.36 25.82
C VAL A 7 34.88 22.58 26.10
N GLY A 8 33.92 23.22 26.76
CA GLY A 8 32.57 22.67 26.92
C GLY A 8 31.86 22.66 25.57
N SER A 9 31.60 21.48 25.03
CA SER A 9 30.66 21.31 23.94
C SER A 9 29.24 21.53 24.47
N GLU A 10 28.68 22.70 24.23
CA GLU A 10 27.26 22.94 24.40
C GLU A 10 26.50 22.03 23.44
N MET A 11 26.00 20.94 23.99
CA MET A 11 25.04 20.09 23.31
C MET A 11 23.71 20.85 23.21
N CYS A 12 23.46 21.50 22.06
CA CYS A 12 22.18 22.10 21.74
C CYS A 12 21.12 21.01 21.76
N ILE A 13 20.47 20.85 22.91
CA ILE A 13 19.18 20.15 23.01
C ILE A 13 18.22 21.02 22.21
N ARG A 14 17.97 20.65 20.95
CA ARG A 14 16.80 21.14 20.22
C ARG A 14 15.60 20.60 20.96
N ASP A 15 14.98 21.47 21.74
CA ASP A 15 13.63 21.29 22.27
C ASP A 15 12.71 21.17 21.05
N SER A 16 12.53 19.95 20.57
CA SER A 16 11.46 19.63 19.64
C SER A 16 10.19 19.72 20.46
N THR A 17 9.56 20.88 20.46
CA THR A 17 8.15 21.00 20.86
C THR A 17 7.37 20.11 19.90
N GLU A 18 7.18 18.85 20.29
CA GLU A 18 6.28 17.92 19.59
C GLU A 18 4.90 18.58 19.61
N LYS A 19 4.49 19.09 18.44
CA LYS A 19 3.12 19.52 18.27
C LYS A 19 2.25 18.31 18.61
N PRO A 20 1.22 18.46 19.46
CA PRO A 20 0.33 17.36 19.78
C PRO A 20 -0.15 16.74 18.46
N ALA A 21 0.04 15.41 18.32
CA ALA A 21 -0.37 14.69 17.13
C ALA A 21 -1.86 14.95 16.92
N LYS A 22 -2.24 15.43 15.74
CA LYS A 22 -3.66 15.62 15.43
C LYS A 22 -4.36 14.27 15.46
N PRO A 23 -5.57 14.20 16.05
CA PRO A 23 -6.34 12.97 16.03
C PRO A 23 -6.63 12.57 14.58
N PHE A 24 -6.52 11.27 14.29
CA PHE A 24 -6.85 10.73 12.97
C PHE A 24 -8.32 10.98 12.63
N ALA A 25 -8.56 11.48 11.44
CA ALA A 25 -9.90 11.60 10.87
C ALA A 25 -9.87 11.28 9.37
N LEU A 26 -10.85 10.49 8.93
CA LEU A 26 -11.01 10.20 7.51
C LEU A 26 -11.34 11.48 6.73
N PRO A 27 -10.75 11.70 5.54
CA PRO A 27 -11.21 12.72 4.62
C PRO A 27 -12.69 12.54 4.28
N PRO A 28 -13.48 13.62 4.18
CA PRO A 28 -14.88 13.52 3.81
C PRO A 28 -15.06 12.81 2.46
N ALA A 29 -16.00 11.86 2.39
CA ALA A 29 -16.30 11.14 1.17
C ALA A 29 -17.12 12.00 0.20
N ASN A 30 -16.79 11.91 -1.10
CA ASN A 30 -17.61 12.47 -2.16
C ASN A 30 -18.91 11.66 -2.34
N LYS A 31 -19.92 12.26 -2.97
CA LYS A 31 -21.22 11.63 -3.23
C LYS A 31 -21.12 10.43 -4.19
N ASP A 32 -20.13 10.43 -5.07
CA ASP A 32 -19.86 9.34 -6.01
C ASP A 32 -18.34 9.13 -6.16
N MET A 33 -17.96 8.08 -6.89
CA MET A 33 -16.56 7.69 -7.10
C MET A 33 -16.16 7.72 -8.58
N ARG A 34 -16.82 8.53 -9.43
CA ARG A 34 -16.65 8.45 -10.88
C ARG A 34 -15.23 8.71 -11.34
N ARG A 35 -14.54 9.68 -10.73
CA ARG A 35 -13.15 10.02 -11.10
C ARG A 35 -12.19 8.92 -10.63
N VAL A 36 -12.36 8.43 -9.41
CA VAL A 36 -11.54 7.35 -8.87
C VAL A 36 -11.77 6.05 -9.65
N PHE A 37 -13.02 5.69 -9.99
CA PHE A 37 -13.31 4.55 -10.86
C PHE A 37 -12.68 4.71 -12.24
N ALA A 38 -12.80 5.88 -12.88
CA ALA A 38 -12.17 6.13 -14.17
C ALA A 38 -10.64 6.03 -14.08
N TYR A 39 -10.04 6.57 -13.04
CA TYR A 39 -8.61 6.51 -12.80
C TYR A 39 -8.13 5.07 -12.61
N LEU A 40 -8.73 4.31 -11.69
CA LEU A 40 -8.29 2.95 -11.37
C LEU A 40 -8.51 1.98 -12.54
N ILE A 41 -9.67 2.07 -13.22
CA ILE A 41 -10.00 1.15 -14.31
C ILE A 41 -9.34 1.54 -15.63
N LYS A 42 -9.41 2.84 -16.02
CA LYS A 42 -8.95 3.25 -17.35
C LYS A 42 -7.46 3.58 -17.41
N HIS A 43 -6.90 4.18 -16.34
CA HIS A 43 -5.50 4.59 -16.32
C HIS A 43 -4.58 3.60 -15.64
N ARG A 44 -5.13 2.78 -14.71
CA ARG A 44 -4.37 1.77 -13.97
C ARG A 44 -4.67 0.34 -14.40
N GLY A 45 -5.67 0.12 -15.26
CA GLY A 45 -6.03 -1.20 -15.76
C GLY A 45 -6.66 -2.14 -14.74
N ILE A 46 -6.94 -1.66 -13.52
CA ILE A 46 -7.45 -2.50 -12.44
C ILE A 46 -8.86 -2.98 -12.76
N ALA A 47 -9.12 -4.27 -12.57
CA ALA A 47 -10.41 -4.89 -12.83
C ALA A 47 -11.54 -4.22 -12.03
N ARG A 48 -12.68 -4.00 -12.71
CA ARG A 48 -13.83 -3.29 -12.14
C ARG A 48 -14.41 -3.95 -10.91
N ASP A 49 -14.47 -5.27 -10.89
CA ASP A 49 -14.97 -6.07 -9.78
C ASP A 49 -14.06 -5.97 -8.55
N VAL A 50 -12.75 -5.91 -8.73
CA VAL A 50 -11.77 -5.67 -7.67
C VAL A 50 -11.99 -4.28 -7.06
N VAL A 51 -12.07 -3.22 -7.88
CA VAL A 51 -12.36 -1.86 -7.40
C VAL A 51 -13.69 -1.80 -6.66
N ALA A 52 -14.73 -2.42 -7.24
CA ALA A 52 -16.07 -2.45 -6.65
C ALA A 52 -16.12 -3.21 -5.32
N HIS A 53 -15.33 -4.27 -5.15
CA HIS A 53 -15.24 -5.02 -3.90
C HIS A 53 -14.78 -4.12 -2.75
N PHE A 54 -13.63 -3.45 -2.90
CA PHE A 54 -13.09 -2.57 -1.87
C PHE A 54 -13.95 -1.32 -1.64
N ALA A 55 -14.58 -0.79 -2.70
CA ALA A 55 -15.49 0.34 -2.58
C ALA A 55 -16.76 -0.03 -1.78
N LYS A 56 -17.38 -1.19 -2.05
CA LYS A 56 -18.55 -1.68 -1.30
C LYS A 56 -18.23 -1.96 0.17
N ALA A 57 -17.00 -2.38 0.46
CA ALA A 57 -16.51 -2.59 1.82
C ALA A 57 -16.21 -1.27 2.57
N GLY A 58 -16.31 -0.10 1.90
CA GLY A 58 -15.95 1.19 2.49
C GLY A 58 -14.44 1.41 2.67
N LEU A 59 -13.61 0.51 2.10
CA LEU A 59 -12.15 0.56 2.20
C LEU A 59 -11.50 1.39 1.09
N LEU A 60 -12.28 1.80 0.09
CA LEU A 60 -11.86 2.63 -1.03
C LEU A 60 -12.96 3.62 -1.38
N TYR A 61 -12.63 4.91 -1.41
CA TYR A 61 -13.59 5.94 -1.81
C TYR A 61 -12.90 7.16 -2.45
N GLU A 62 -13.69 8.09 -2.98
CA GLU A 62 -13.25 9.36 -3.53
C GLU A 62 -13.42 10.47 -2.49
N ASP A 63 -12.38 11.27 -2.19
CA ASP A 63 -12.52 12.39 -1.27
C ASP A 63 -13.33 13.55 -1.91
N ALA A 64 -14.09 14.27 -1.08
CA ALA A 64 -14.97 15.33 -1.52
C ALA A 64 -14.23 16.61 -1.95
N GLU A 65 -13.01 16.83 -1.45
CA GLU A 65 -12.31 18.10 -1.66
C GLU A 65 -11.53 18.13 -2.97
N TYR A 66 -10.75 17.09 -3.24
CA TYR A 66 -9.85 17.05 -4.41
C TYR A 66 -10.09 15.85 -5.32
N HIS A 67 -11.09 15.04 -5.04
CA HIS A 67 -11.43 13.83 -5.80
C HIS A 67 -10.29 12.79 -5.88
N ASN A 68 -9.50 12.69 -4.83
CA ASN A 68 -8.45 11.70 -4.73
C ASN A 68 -9.00 10.32 -4.34
N ALA A 69 -8.29 9.27 -4.72
CA ALA A 69 -8.55 7.94 -4.18
C ALA A 69 -8.05 7.87 -2.71
N VAL A 70 -8.92 7.43 -1.82
CA VAL A 70 -8.63 7.21 -0.40
C VAL A 70 -8.72 5.72 -0.12
N PHE A 71 -7.62 5.12 0.30
CA PHE A 71 -7.49 3.73 0.70
C PHE A 71 -7.46 3.67 2.23
N VAL A 72 -8.42 2.98 2.82
CA VAL A 72 -8.65 2.94 4.27
C VAL A 72 -8.11 1.65 4.86
N GLY A 73 -7.36 1.79 5.95
CA GLY A 73 -6.97 0.67 6.79
C GLY A 73 -7.72 0.71 8.12
N THR A 74 -8.18 -0.46 8.56
CA THR A 74 -9.03 -0.61 9.76
C THR A 74 -8.37 -1.51 10.79
N ASP A 75 -8.83 -1.44 12.04
CA ASP A 75 -8.55 -2.46 13.04
C ASP A 75 -9.51 -3.67 12.91
N VAL A 76 -9.40 -4.63 13.82
CA VAL A 76 -10.20 -5.88 13.81
C VAL A 76 -11.69 -5.63 14.05
N GLU A 77 -12.06 -4.51 14.67
CA GLU A 77 -13.43 -4.08 14.87
C GLU A 77 -13.99 -3.32 13.65
N GLY A 78 -13.16 -3.14 12.59
CA GLY A 78 -13.53 -2.38 11.39
C GLY A 78 -13.45 -0.86 11.58
N VAL A 79 -12.86 -0.38 12.68
CA VAL A 79 -12.69 1.06 12.92
C VAL A 79 -11.53 1.58 12.08
N PRO A 80 -11.71 2.65 11.26
CA PRO A 80 -10.63 3.25 10.49
C PRO A 80 -9.52 3.79 11.40
N ARG A 81 -8.27 3.40 11.10
CA ARG A 81 -7.05 3.80 11.82
C ARG A 81 -6.01 4.44 10.91
N HIS A 82 -6.14 4.20 9.61
CA HIS A 82 -5.19 4.70 8.62
C HIS A 82 -5.93 5.05 7.33
N ALA A 83 -5.45 6.07 6.63
CA ALA A 83 -5.88 6.36 5.27
C ALA A 83 -4.70 6.82 4.41
N HIS A 84 -4.61 6.24 3.22
CA HIS A 84 -3.65 6.61 2.20
C HIS A 84 -4.36 7.33 1.04
N LYS A 85 -3.89 8.53 0.67
CA LYS A 85 -4.44 9.30 -0.45
C LYS A 85 -3.54 9.19 -1.68
N ARG A 86 -4.16 8.97 -2.82
CA ARG A 86 -3.49 9.00 -4.13
C ARG A 86 -4.24 9.96 -5.05
N SER A 87 -3.53 10.87 -5.69
CA SER A 87 -4.15 11.76 -6.68
C SER A 87 -4.70 10.95 -7.86
N ALA A 88 -5.98 11.17 -8.17
CA ALA A 88 -6.65 10.59 -9.33
C ALA A 88 -6.69 11.56 -10.53
N ASN A 89 -6.05 12.73 -10.42
CA ASN A 89 -6.05 13.75 -11.45
C ASN A 89 -4.99 13.48 -12.52
N SER A 90 -5.38 13.67 -13.79
CA SER A 90 -4.46 13.63 -14.93
C SER A 90 -3.65 14.93 -15.08
N TYR A 91 -4.03 15.99 -14.36
CA TYR A 91 -3.41 17.31 -14.42
C TYR A 91 -2.66 17.61 -13.12
N GLY A 92 -1.44 18.11 -13.25
CA GLY A 92 -0.59 18.47 -12.12
C GLY A 92 0.32 17.35 -11.63
N LYS A 93 1.02 17.60 -10.54
CA LYS A 93 1.96 16.64 -9.96
C LYS A 93 1.20 15.54 -9.23
N ALA A 94 1.38 14.30 -9.67
CA ALA A 94 0.85 13.15 -8.95
C ALA A 94 1.49 13.07 -7.55
N PHE A 95 0.67 12.82 -6.53
CA PHE A 95 1.14 12.64 -5.15
C PHE A 95 0.54 11.41 -4.50
N ARG A 96 1.24 10.92 -3.50
CA ARG A 96 0.78 9.91 -2.56
C ARG A 96 1.15 10.36 -1.14
N LEU A 97 0.25 10.23 -0.19
CA LEU A 97 0.49 10.59 1.21
C LEU A 97 -0.42 9.81 2.16
N ASN A 98 0.08 9.59 3.36
CA ASN A 98 -0.76 9.11 4.45
C ASN A 98 -1.44 10.31 5.12
N VAL A 99 -2.73 10.15 5.48
CA VAL A 99 -3.48 11.19 6.19
C VAL A 99 -2.87 11.39 7.56
N GLU A 100 -2.76 12.64 7.99
CA GLU A 100 -2.19 13.02 9.29
C GLU A 100 -2.93 12.31 10.44
N GLY A 101 -2.18 11.79 11.41
CA GLY A 101 -2.73 11.00 12.52
C GLY A 101 -3.00 9.54 12.21
N SER A 102 -2.74 9.08 10.96
CA SER A 102 -2.84 7.65 10.61
C SER A 102 -1.89 6.79 11.42
N ASP A 103 -2.38 5.67 11.92
CA ASP A 103 -1.55 4.63 12.53
C ASP A 103 -1.01 3.68 11.44
N PRO A 104 0.30 3.68 11.18
CA PRO A 104 0.89 2.88 10.10
C PRO A 104 0.73 1.37 10.27
N ARG A 105 0.41 0.89 11.46
CA ARG A 105 0.14 -0.54 11.71
C ARG A 105 -1.10 -1.04 10.97
N TYR A 106 -2.08 -0.17 10.74
CA TYR A 106 -3.38 -0.49 10.14
C TYR A 106 -3.47 0.01 8.70
N SER A 107 -2.48 -0.26 7.89
CA SER A 107 -2.46 0.13 6.50
C SER A 107 -3.56 -0.57 5.67
N PHE A 108 -3.78 -0.15 4.41
CA PHE A 108 -4.78 -0.74 3.52
C PHE A 108 -4.55 -2.25 3.34
N HIS A 109 -5.54 -3.07 3.66
CA HIS A 109 -5.41 -4.53 3.68
C HIS A 109 -6.71 -5.27 3.37
N TYR A 110 -6.59 -6.57 3.14
CA TYR A 110 -7.68 -7.53 3.05
C TYR A 110 -7.30 -8.81 3.78
N VAL A 111 -8.19 -9.36 4.58
CA VAL A 111 -7.99 -10.61 5.31
C VAL A 111 -8.81 -11.72 4.65
N GLY A 112 -8.12 -12.72 4.10
CA GLY A 112 -8.71 -13.91 3.53
C GLY A 112 -8.77 -15.07 4.52
N THR A 113 -9.24 -16.24 4.05
CA THR A 113 -9.38 -17.45 4.88
C THR A 113 -8.17 -18.39 4.81
N GLY A 114 -7.21 -18.11 3.92
CA GLY A 114 -6.01 -18.92 3.69
C GLY A 114 -4.88 -18.61 4.66
N ARG A 115 -3.71 -19.16 4.35
CA ARG A 115 -2.51 -19.08 5.20
C ARG A 115 -1.43 -18.12 4.67
N SER A 116 -1.65 -17.55 3.47
CA SER A 116 -0.67 -16.70 2.78
C SER A 116 -1.01 -15.22 2.92
N LEU A 117 0.00 -14.40 3.23
CA LEU A 117 -0.04 -12.95 3.24
C LEU A 117 0.83 -12.40 2.12
N TYR A 118 0.24 -11.64 1.21
CA TYR A 118 0.94 -10.91 0.15
C TYR A 118 1.17 -9.46 0.57
N VAL A 119 2.41 -8.98 0.45
CA VAL A 119 2.86 -7.68 0.97
C VAL A 119 3.29 -6.77 -0.17
N PHE A 120 2.71 -5.59 -0.28
CA PHE A 120 2.96 -4.62 -1.34
C PHE A 120 3.44 -3.28 -0.78
N GLU A 121 4.12 -2.48 -1.63
CA GLU A 121 4.52 -1.13 -1.25
C GLU A 121 3.33 -0.17 -1.28
N ALA A 122 2.45 -0.25 -2.28
CA ALA A 122 1.32 0.64 -2.43
C ALA A 122 -0.01 -0.09 -2.73
N PRO A 123 -1.17 0.54 -2.41
CA PRO A 123 -2.49 -0.02 -2.70
C PRO A 123 -2.74 -0.30 -4.19
N ILE A 124 -2.18 0.53 -5.09
CA ILE A 124 -2.31 0.33 -6.54
C ILE A 124 -1.69 -1.00 -6.95
N ASP A 125 -0.50 -1.33 -6.45
CA ASP A 125 0.21 -2.56 -6.78
C ASP A 125 -0.52 -3.80 -6.24
N MET A 126 -1.06 -3.71 -5.02
CA MET A 126 -1.92 -4.74 -4.45
C MET A 126 -3.14 -5.03 -5.33
N LEU A 127 -3.86 -3.98 -5.76
CA LEU A 127 -5.05 -4.15 -6.62
C LEU A 127 -4.68 -4.63 -8.03
N SER A 128 -3.52 -4.22 -8.55
CA SER A 128 -2.98 -4.68 -9.83
C SER A 128 -2.62 -6.16 -9.78
N PHE A 129 -1.96 -6.60 -8.72
CA PHE A 129 -1.65 -8.01 -8.50
C PHE A 129 -2.92 -8.88 -8.43
N ILE A 130 -3.93 -8.45 -7.66
CA ILE A 130 -5.22 -9.15 -7.60
C ILE A 130 -5.90 -9.22 -8.98
N THR A 131 -5.72 -8.18 -9.81
CA THR A 131 -6.26 -8.16 -11.18
C THR A 131 -5.50 -9.11 -12.11
N LEU A 132 -4.18 -9.21 -11.99
CA LEU A 132 -3.33 -10.15 -12.76
C LEU A 132 -3.61 -11.60 -12.38
N TYR A 133 -3.88 -11.86 -11.09
CA TYR A 133 -4.07 -13.20 -10.53
C TYR A 133 -5.45 -13.32 -9.84
N PRO A 134 -6.56 -13.30 -10.62
CA PRO A 134 -7.90 -13.20 -10.06
C PRO A 134 -8.41 -14.50 -9.43
N GLU A 135 -7.74 -15.64 -9.69
CA GLU A 135 -8.23 -16.95 -9.24
C GLU A 135 -8.15 -17.07 -7.72
N ASN A 136 -9.31 -17.25 -7.08
CA ASN A 136 -9.42 -17.46 -5.63
C ASN A 136 -8.73 -16.38 -4.77
N TRP A 137 -8.58 -15.16 -5.28
CA TRP A 137 -7.87 -14.11 -4.57
C TRP A 137 -8.43 -13.84 -3.16
N GLN A 138 -9.75 -13.96 -2.95
CA GLN A 138 -10.37 -13.76 -1.64
C GLN A 138 -9.93 -14.79 -0.58
N ARG A 139 -9.27 -15.87 -0.96
CA ARG A 139 -8.70 -16.81 0.00
C ARG A 139 -7.41 -16.31 0.63
N HIS A 140 -6.69 -15.45 -0.04
CA HIS A 140 -5.42 -14.92 0.41
C HIS A 140 -5.60 -13.61 1.20
N SER A 141 -4.64 -13.28 2.04
CA SER A 141 -4.57 -12.01 2.73
C SER A 141 -3.58 -11.10 2.03
N TYR A 142 -3.86 -9.80 2.04
CA TYR A 142 -3.06 -8.79 1.34
C TYR A 142 -2.87 -7.56 2.22
N VAL A 143 -1.68 -6.95 2.16
CA VAL A 143 -1.41 -5.67 2.81
C VAL A 143 -0.55 -4.78 1.92
N ALA A 144 -0.95 -3.52 1.80
CA ALA A 144 -0.15 -2.47 1.18
C ALA A 144 0.45 -1.59 2.29
N CYS A 145 1.77 -1.61 2.44
CA CYS A 145 2.46 -0.90 3.52
C CYS A 145 2.36 0.63 3.42
N CYS A 146 1.94 1.17 2.27
CA CYS A 146 1.93 2.60 1.97
C CYS A 146 3.31 3.25 2.16
N GLY A 147 4.34 2.50 1.78
CA GLY A 147 5.77 2.74 1.94
C GLY A 147 6.52 1.42 2.18
N THR A 148 7.66 1.49 2.84
CA THR A 148 8.55 0.33 3.07
C THR A 148 8.62 -0.13 4.52
N SER A 149 7.65 0.27 5.37
CA SER A 149 7.59 -0.12 6.78
C SER A 149 7.04 -1.54 6.94
N ILE A 150 7.65 -2.33 7.82
CA ILE A 150 7.18 -3.67 8.16
C ILE A 150 5.99 -3.67 9.16
N GLN A 151 5.68 -2.55 9.79
CA GLN A 151 4.69 -2.50 10.87
C GLN A 151 3.30 -3.04 10.49
N PRO A 152 2.74 -2.76 9.29
CA PRO A 152 1.46 -3.34 8.89
C PRO A 152 1.51 -4.87 8.75
N VAL A 153 2.65 -5.39 8.29
CA VAL A 153 2.86 -6.83 8.14
C VAL A 153 2.84 -7.52 9.50
N LEU A 154 3.60 -6.99 10.46
CA LEU A 154 3.66 -7.53 11.82
C LEU A 154 2.28 -7.47 12.50
N GLN A 155 1.54 -6.38 12.33
CA GLN A 155 0.19 -6.24 12.88
C GLN A 155 -0.78 -7.27 12.29
N MET A 156 -0.74 -7.50 10.98
CA MET A 156 -1.59 -8.52 10.35
C MET A 156 -1.23 -9.94 10.81
N LEU A 157 0.05 -10.27 10.93
CA LEU A 157 0.51 -11.57 11.40
C LEU A 157 0.12 -11.82 12.86
N GLU A 158 0.12 -10.79 13.69
CA GLU A 158 -0.33 -10.88 15.09
C GLU A 158 -1.84 -11.10 15.18
N GLN A 159 -2.62 -10.37 14.38
CA GLN A 159 -4.08 -10.43 14.39
C GLN A 159 -4.67 -11.63 13.66
N THR A 160 -3.87 -12.30 12.82
CA THR A 160 -4.31 -13.40 11.94
C THR A 160 -3.41 -14.62 12.13
N PRO A 161 -3.51 -15.36 13.27
CA PRO A 161 -2.59 -16.42 13.64
C PRO A 161 -2.50 -17.60 12.67
N GLN A 162 -3.48 -17.77 11.76
CA GLN A 162 -3.44 -18.80 10.73
C GLN A 162 -2.45 -18.49 9.60
N LEU A 163 -1.95 -17.26 9.49
CA LEU A 163 -0.94 -16.90 8.49
C LEU A 163 0.41 -17.47 8.87
N ASP A 164 1.03 -18.23 7.97
CA ASP A 164 2.35 -18.83 8.16
C ASP A 164 3.29 -18.61 6.97
N THR A 165 2.77 -18.13 5.86
CA THR A 165 3.51 -17.87 4.63
C THR A 165 3.38 -16.40 4.25
N VAL A 166 4.51 -15.72 4.03
CA VAL A 166 4.58 -14.31 3.63
C VAL A 166 5.24 -14.21 2.26
N LEU A 167 4.52 -13.58 1.32
CA LEU A 167 5.01 -13.32 -0.03
C LEU A 167 5.29 -11.82 -0.16
N LEU A 168 6.58 -11.48 -0.26
CA LEU A 168 7.03 -10.09 -0.38
C LEU A 168 6.94 -9.67 -1.86
N CYS A 169 5.98 -8.83 -2.18
CA CYS A 169 5.64 -8.35 -3.52
C CYS A 169 5.94 -6.85 -3.68
N LEU A 170 7.01 -6.35 -3.05
CA LEU A 170 7.41 -4.95 -3.14
C LEU A 170 7.98 -4.64 -4.53
N ASP A 171 8.10 -3.34 -4.84
CA ASP A 171 8.61 -2.86 -6.13
C ASP A 171 10.00 -3.45 -6.49
N ASN A 172 10.26 -3.56 -7.78
CA ASN A 172 11.54 -4.05 -8.31
C ASN A 172 12.51 -2.88 -8.53
N ASP A 173 12.72 -2.09 -7.47
CA ASP A 173 13.73 -1.04 -7.43
C ASP A 173 14.63 -1.21 -6.19
N GLU A 174 15.63 -0.34 -6.05
CA GLU A 174 16.61 -0.44 -4.96
C GLU A 174 15.93 -0.36 -3.58
N ALA A 175 14.94 0.53 -3.40
CA ALA A 175 14.23 0.72 -2.14
C ALA A 175 13.38 -0.50 -1.77
N GLY A 176 12.62 -1.04 -2.75
CA GLY A 176 11.80 -2.24 -2.60
C GLY A 176 12.66 -3.49 -2.33
N ASN A 177 13.79 -3.62 -3.03
CA ASN A 177 14.71 -4.73 -2.82
C ASN A 177 15.38 -4.69 -1.44
N GLN A 178 15.81 -3.52 -0.97
CA GLN A 178 16.35 -3.36 0.38
C GLN A 178 15.29 -3.61 1.45
N ALA A 179 14.08 -3.10 1.27
CA ALA A 179 12.97 -3.34 2.19
C ALA A 179 12.61 -4.83 2.27
N SER A 180 12.54 -5.53 1.12
CA SER A 180 12.28 -6.96 1.07
C SER A 180 13.32 -7.77 1.84
N ARG A 181 14.61 -7.48 1.67
CA ARG A 181 15.68 -8.14 2.42
C ARG A 181 15.56 -7.91 3.94
N ARG A 182 15.25 -6.68 4.36
CA ARG A 182 15.05 -6.39 5.79
C ARG A 182 13.85 -7.14 6.36
N MET A 183 12.72 -7.15 5.64
CA MET A 183 11.51 -7.88 6.05
C MET A 183 11.76 -9.38 6.11
N GLN A 184 12.41 -9.96 5.09
CA GLN A 184 12.76 -11.36 5.05
C GLN A 184 13.57 -11.77 6.26
N ASN A 185 14.69 -11.10 6.54
CA ASN A 185 15.55 -11.40 7.69
C ASN A 185 14.81 -11.35 9.04
N GLN A 186 13.80 -10.48 9.16
CA GLN A 186 13.02 -10.36 10.40
C GLN A 186 11.94 -11.42 10.51
N LEU A 187 11.33 -11.83 9.40
CA LEU A 187 10.15 -12.71 9.38
C LEU A 187 10.50 -14.20 9.28
N GLU A 188 11.59 -14.56 8.58
CA GLU A 188 11.97 -15.97 8.32
C GLU A 188 12.27 -16.80 9.58
N VAL A 189 12.44 -16.15 10.72
CA VAL A 189 12.58 -16.82 12.03
C VAL A 189 11.30 -17.56 12.43
N ARG A 190 10.13 -17.10 11.97
CA ARG A 190 8.82 -17.61 12.42
C ARG A 190 7.87 -17.99 11.27
N TYR A 191 8.12 -17.51 10.05
CA TYR A 191 7.24 -17.66 8.89
C TYR A 191 8.03 -18.20 7.69
N SER A 192 7.35 -18.88 6.78
CA SER A 192 7.89 -19.12 5.44
C SER A 192 7.85 -17.81 4.67
N VAL A 193 8.99 -17.35 4.14
CA VAL A 193 9.07 -16.07 3.44
C VAL A 193 9.60 -16.27 2.03
N GLU A 194 8.87 -15.79 1.04
CA GLU A 194 9.24 -15.81 -0.36
C GLU A 194 9.21 -14.40 -0.95
N ARG A 195 10.05 -14.13 -1.95
CA ARG A 195 10.06 -12.88 -2.70
C ARG A 195 9.45 -13.13 -4.07
N LEU A 196 8.33 -12.45 -4.36
CA LEU A 196 7.78 -12.34 -5.71
C LEU A 196 8.18 -10.98 -6.29
N ILE A 197 8.81 -11.00 -7.47
CA ILE A 197 9.35 -9.79 -8.11
C ILE A 197 8.53 -9.53 -9.36
N PRO A 198 7.97 -8.30 -9.55
CA PRO A 198 7.35 -7.94 -10.81
C PRO A 198 8.39 -7.96 -11.95
N GLU A 199 7.97 -8.25 -13.17
CA GLU A 199 8.83 -8.24 -14.36
C GLU A 199 9.31 -6.82 -14.70
N SER A 200 8.40 -5.84 -14.51
CA SER A 200 8.69 -4.41 -14.67
C SER A 200 9.14 -3.79 -13.34
N LYS A 201 8.95 -2.48 -13.18
CA LYS A 201 9.27 -1.77 -11.96
C LYS A 201 8.33 -2.13 -10.81
N ASP A 202 7.03 -2.19 -11.09
CA ASP A 202 5.97 -2.47 -10.14
C ASP A 202 4.84 -3.31 -10.76
N TRP A 203 3.91 -3.80 -9.95
CA TRP A 203 2.81 -4.66 -10.40
C TRP A 203 1.80 -3.91 -11.28
N ASN A 204 1.72 -2.59 -11.18
CA ASN A 204 0.85 -1.83 -12.06
C ASN A 204 1.44 -1.69 -13.47
N ASP A 205 2.74 -1.56 -13.59
CA ASP A 205 3.44 -1.57 -14.87
C ASP A 205 3.25 -2.94 -15.56
N ASP A 206 3.39 -4.06 -14.84
CA ASP A 206 3.14 -5.40 -15.39
C ASP A 206 1.70 -5.55 -15.89
N LEU A 207 0.71 -5.08 -15.12
CA LEU A 207 -0.70 -5.12 -15.50
C LEU A 207 -0.98 -4.32 -16.78
N THR A 208 -0.42 -3.12 -16.90
CA THR A 208 -0.65 -2.25 -18.06
C THR A 208 -0.02 -2.82 -19.32
N LEU A 209 1.21 -3.34 -19.23
CA LEU A 209 1.89 -4.00 -20.33
C LEU A 209 1.16 -5.27 -20.81
N SER A 210 0.67 -6.09 -19.87
CA SER A 210 -0.12 -7.29 -20.21
C SER A 210 -1.39 -6.93 -20.98
N SER A 211 -2.05 -5.84 -20.58
CA SER A 211 -3.28 -5.36 -21.23
C SER A 211 -3.00 -4.82 -22.65
N GLU A 212 -1.90 -4.11 -22.86
CA GLU A 212 -1.48 -3.59 -24.16
C GLU A 212 -1.13 -4.74 -25.14
N ASN A 213 -0.41 -5.76 -24.65
CA ASN A 213 -0.07 -6.94 -25.45
C ASN A 213 -1.31 -7.71 -25.89
N ALA A 214 -2.29 -7.90 -25.00
CA ALA A 214 -3.55 -8.57 -25.32
C ALA A 214 -4.37 -7.80 -26.38
N GLN A 215 -4.41 -6.46 -26.32
CA GLN A 215 -5.07 -5.63 -27.32
C GLN A 215 -4.35 -5.64 -28.66
N GLY A 216 -3.02 -5.63 -28.67
CA GLY A 216 -2.19 -5.72 -29.88
C GLY A 216 -2.40 -7.02 -30.64
N LEU A 217 -2.49 -8.16 -29.93
CA LEU A 217 -2.79 -9.47 -30.51
C LEU A 217 -4.18 -9.52 -31.12
N ALA A 218 -5.19 -9.05 -30.41
CA ALA A 218 -6.58 -9.03 -30.91
C ALA A 218 -6.75 -8.16 -32.17
N MET A 219 -6.03 -7.04 -32.29
CA MET A 219 -6.05 -6.20 -33.50
C MET A 219 -5.35 -6.86 -34.70
N ASN A 220 -4.34 -7.69 -34.48
CA ASN A 220 -3.64 -8.41 -35.55
C ASN A 220 -4.45 -9.62 -36.08
N GLU A 221 -5.27 -10.27 -35.24
CA GLU A 221 -6.15 -11.37 -35.65
C GLU A 221 -7.38 -10.88 -36.45
N MET A 222 -7.72 -9.59 -36.38
CA MET A 222 -8.84 -8.98 -37.12
C MET A 222 -8.43 -8.40 -38.49
N ARG A 223 -7.18 -8.53 -38.90
CA ARG A 223 -6.66 -8.12 -40.21
C ARG A 223 -6.42 -9.31 -41.12
#